data_ecf7e47106db9efac78b8b97bd69bfbd
#
_entry.id   ecf7e47106db9efac78b8b97bd69bfbd
#
_cell.length_a   1.000
_cell.length_b   1.000
_cell.length_c   1.000
_cell.angle_alpha   90.00
_cell.angle_beta   90.00
_cell.angle_gamma   90.00
#
_symmetry.space_group_name_H-M   'P 1'
#
loop_
_entity.id
_entity.type
_entity.pdbx_description
1 polymer ?
#
loop_
_entity_poly.entity_id
_entity_poly.type
_entity_poly.pdbx_seq_one_letter_code
_entity_poly.pdbx_strand_id
1 'polypeptide(L)'
;VKALRYYGARDVRYESMDDPAPQSLADAVVRVTACSICGSDLHIYHGHGFSEDVGFCVGHEAVGEVVEVGSAVQRVKVGDLVMLPAAVGCGRCRSCLAGLVHTCENGALACYGLSARLQGSQAEAVRVPAADMNAVPIPEGVSEEQALMMTDALATAWFGARQADIRPGSSVAVIGLGPIGLMAVESAYVMGAHVVYAIDPIPERRAMAEQSGAITLHPDEALERIKADTKGRKLDSVVEVVGSDATVDFALRLVRPRGTVSVIGVQQSRRYAFPLERAFAAGLTFRIGTCSVPEELPALFPLVQSGRLRPERTITHRMPLSAGAEAYRLFEAREAGALKMVLTPD
;
A
#
# COMPACT_ATOMS: atom_id res chain seq x y z
N VAL A 1 23.54 8.97 9.20
CA VAL A 1 22.83 7.72 8.92
C VAL A 1 23.09 7.23 7.50
N LYS A 2 22.92 5.93 7.26
CA LYS A 2 22.90 5.33 5.93
C LYS A 2 21.49 5.22 5.41
N ALA A 3 21.31 5.37 4.08
CA ALA A 3 20.01 5.35 3.43
C ALA A 3 20.10 4.90 1.97
N LEU A 4 18.97 4.45 1.41
CA LEU A 4 18.83 4.24 -0.01
C LEU A 4 18.42 5.56 -0.69
N ARG A 5 19.30 6.10 -1.53
CA ARG A 5 19.13 7.40 -2.19
C ARG A 5 18.94 7.25 -3.69
N TYR A 6 17.95 7.95 -4.24
CA TYR A 6 17.62 7.94 -5.66
C TYR A 6 18.41 8.98 -6.44
N TYR A 7 19.01 8.58 -7.57
CA TYR A 7 19.79 9.46 -8.43
C TYR A 7 19.34 9.50 -9.90
N GLY A 8 18.34 8.72 -10.24
CA GLY A 8 17.80 8.62 -11.59
C GLY A 8 17.23 7.24 -11.87
N ALA A 9 16.75 7.02 -13.08
CA ALA A 9 16.14 5.76 -13.47
C ALA A 9 17.09 4.56 -13.23
N ARG A 10 16.65 3.60 -12.40
CA ARG A 10 17.40 2.41 -11.96
C ARG A 10 18.69 2.71 -11.20
N ASP A 11 18.79 3.89 -10.59
CA ASP A 11 19.96 4.32 -9.83
C ASP A 11 19.55 4.67 -8.39
N VAL A 12 19.50 3.65 -7.54
CA VAL A 12 19.32 3.74 -6.09
C VAL A 12 20.59 3.26 -5.42
N ARG A 13 21.16 4.07 -4.53
CA ARG A 13 22.46 3.82 -3.89
C ARG A 13 22.35 3.83 -2.37
N TYR A 14 23.08 2.92 -1.72
CA TYR A 14 23.24 2.91 -0.27
C TYR A 14 24.38 3.84 0.15
N GLU A 15 24.04 4.99 0.67
CA GLU A 15 25.01 6.06 0.97
C GLU A 15 24.72 6.75 2.28
N SER A 16 25.70 7.51 2.76
CA SER A 16 25.53 8.40 3.94
C SER A 16 24.65 9.59 3.57
N MET A 17 23.81 9.98 4.51
CA MET A 17 23.11 11.26 4.51
C MET A 17 23.15 11.87 5.91
N ASP A 18 22.80 13.15 6.03
CA ASP A 18 22.74 13.83 7.32
C ASP A 18 21.78 13.11 8.27
N ASP A 19 22.13 13.09 9.54
CA ASP A 19 21.28 12.51 10.57
C ASP A 19 19.96 13.28 10.65
N PRO A 20 18.82 12.58 10.69
CA PRO A 20 17.53 13.26 10.84
C PRO A 20 17.43 13.88 12.23
N ALA A 21 16.87 15.09 12.29
CA ALA A 21 16.61 15.79 13.54
C ALA A 21 15.19 16.40 13.53
N PRO A 22 14.55 16.59 14.69
CA PRO A 22 13.28 17.30 14.77
C PRO A 22 13.41 18.71 14.19
N GLN A 23 12.50 19.10 13.30
CA GLN A 23 12.43 20.45 12.71
C GLN A 23 11.34 21.31 13.38
N SER A 24 10.53 20.69 14.22
CA SER A 24 9.55 21.37 15.07
C SER A 24 9.42 20.67 16.42
N LEU A 25 8.81 21.35 17.39
CA LEU A 25 8.56 20.77 18.71
C LEU A 25 7.60 19.58 18.68
N ALA A 26 6.88 19.36 17.60
CA ALA A 26 5.93 18.27 17.41
C ALA A 26 6.52 17.07 16.64
N ASP A 27 7.78 17.14 16.23
CA ASP A 27 8.45 16.08 15.48
C ASP A 27 9.08 15.04 16.39
N ALA A 28 9.35 13.87 15.84
CA ALA A 28 10.18 12.83 16.45
C ALA A 28 11.22 12.33 15.45
N VAL A 29 12.22 11.59 15.95
CA VAL A 29 13.13 10.76 15.16
C VAL A 29 12.90 9.31 15.54
N VAL A 30 12.78 8.47 14.52
CA VAL A 30 12.61 7.03 14.65
C VAL A 30 13.82 6.33 14.06
N ARG A 31 14.46 5.50 14.83
CA ARG A 31 15.46 4.53 14.37
C ARG A 31 14.71 3.38 13.73
N VAL A 32 14.88 3.20 12.42
CA VAL A 32 14.20 2.17 11.65
C VAL A 32 14.72 0.79 12.03
N THR A 33 13.83 -0.13 12.35
CA THR A 33 14.17 -1.54 12.59
C THR A 33 13.86 -2.40 11.37
N ALA A 34 12.85 -2.04 10.59
CA ALA A 34 12.55 -2.65 9.30
C ALA A 34 11.83 -1.65 8.38
N CYS A 35 12.14 -1.73 7.09
CA CYS A 35 11.42 -1.04 6.03
C CYS A 35 11.14 -1.99 4.87
N SER A 36 10.33 -1.57 3.89
CA SER A 36 10.03 -2.44 2.76
C SER A 36 9.93 -1.67 1.45
N ILE A 37 9.99 -2.42 0.34
CA ILE A 37 9.81 -1.87 -1.01
C ILE A 37 8.35 -2.07 -1.41
N CYS A 38 7.69 -0.97 -1.80
CA CYS A 38 6.34 -0.96 -2.37
C CYS A 38 6.37 -0.95 -3.90
N GLY A 39 5.29 -1.40 -4.54
CA GLY A 39 5.12 -1.29 -5.99
C GLY A 39 5.19 0.15 -6.50
N SER A 40 4.76 1.12 -5.71
CA SER A 40 4.83 2.55 -6.05
C SER A 40 6.26 3.11 -6.03
N ASP A 41 7.20 2.51 -5.27
CA ASP A 41 8.61 2.87 -5.33
C ASP A 41 9.22 2.57 -6.71
N LEU A 42 8.68 1.57 -7.44
CA LEU A 42 9.12 1.28 -8.80
C LEU A 42 8.82 2.41 -9.79
N HIS A 43 7.80 3.24 -9.57
CA HIS A 43 7.57 4.42 -10.41
C HIS A 43 8.76 5.38 -10.30
N ILE A 44 9.26 5.63 -9.08
CA ILE A 44 10.45 6.45 -8.83
C ILE A 44 11.68 5.76 -9.46
N TYR A 45 11.85 4.47 -9.16
CA TYR A 45 12.97 3.67 -9.67
C TYR A 45 13.05 3.66 -11.22
N HIS A 46 11.91 3.73 -11.90
CA HIS A 46 11.86 3.82 -13.37
C HIS A 46 12.03 5.26 -13.93
N GLY A 47 12.19 6.26 -13.07
CA GLY A 47 12.29 7.66 -13.49
C GLY A 47 10.93 8.32 -13.80
N HIS A 48 9.84 7.72 -13.34
CA HIS A 48 8.47 8.24 -13.45
C HIS A 48 7.95 8.71 -12.08
N GLY A 49 8.86 9.29 -11.27
CA GLY A 49 8.57 9.75 -9.93
C GLY A 49 7.61 10.94 -9.87
N PHE A 50 7.34 11.37 -8.65
CA PHE A 50 6.41 12.45 -8.34
C PHE A 50 7.10 13.82 -8.28
N SER A 51 8.41 13.88 -8.44
CA SER A 51 9.24 15.08 -8.52
C SER A 51 10.46 14.86 -9.43
N GLU A 52 11.08 15.95 -9.82
CA GLU A 52 12.37 15.96 -10.55
C GLU A 52 13.59 15.90 -9.60
N ASP A 53 13.36 15.77 -8.30
CA ASP A 53 14.43 15.75 -7.30
C ASP A 53 15.29 14.49 -7.44
N VAL A 54 16.56 14.62 -7.08
CA VAL A 54 17.52 13.52 -6.95
C VAL A 54 18.27 13.63 -5.64
N GLY A 55 18.92 12.53 -5.22
CA GLY A 55 19.71 12.50 -3.99
C GLY A 55 18.87 12.42 -2.71
N PHE A 56 17.57 12.21 -2.79
CA PHE A 56 16.69 12.01 -1.63
C PHE A 56 16.59 10.52 -1.25
N CYS A 57 16.30 10.26 0.02
CA CYS A 57 16.01 8.92 0.51
C CYS A 57 14.64 8.45 0.02
N VAL A 58 14.55 7.22 -0.49
CA VAL A 58 13.31 6.59 -0.97
C VAL A 58 12.61 5.76 0.10
N GLY A 59 11.41 5.25 -0.23
CA GLY A 59 10.62 4.34 0.61
C GLY A 59 9.67 5.05 1.57
N HIS A 60 8.53 4.39 1.81
CA HIS A 60 7.44 4.96 2.62
C HIS A 60 6.80 3.94 3.56
N GLU A 61 7.36 2.76 3.70
CA GLU A 61 6.90 1.72 4.62
C GLU A 61 8.01 1.43 5.62
N ALA A 62 7.82 1.75 6.90
CA ALA A 62 8.78 1.48 7.95
C ALA A 62 8.15 1.32 9.33
N VAL A 63 8.85 0.56 10.16
CA VAL A 63 8.66 0.45 11.61
C VAL A 63 9.97 0.73 12.32
N GLY A 64 9.91 1.12 13.57
CA GLY A 64 11.13 1.39 14.34
C GLY A 64 10.87 1.88 15.74
N GLU A 65 11.95 2.23 16.42
CA GLU A 65 11.95 2.73 17.79
C GLU A 65 12.12 4.25 17.81
N VAL A 66 11.31 4.93 18.58
CA VAL A 66 11.42 6.37 18.80
C VAL A 66 12.71 6.64 19.60
N VAL A 67 13.62 7.43 19.04
CA VAL A 67 14.91 7.77 19.68
C VAL A 67 15.01 9.23 20.14
N GLU A 68 14.18 10.10 19.57
CA GLU A 68 14.12 11.52 19.96
C GLU A 68 12.69 12.04 19.76
N VAL A 69 12.24 12.91 20.66
CA VAL A 69 10.93 13.57 20.57
C VAL A 69 11.05 15.06 20.87
N GLY A 70 10.35 15.87 20.10
CA GLY A 70 10.18 17.28 20.39
C GLY A 70 9.30 17.51 21.63
N SER A 71 9.47 18.64 22.29
CA SER A 71 8.81 18.93 23.60
C SER A 71 7.29 19.04 23.55
N ALA A 72 6.68 19.12 22.37
CA ALA A 72 5.22 19.16 22.20
C ALA A 72 4.62 17.79 21.88
N VAL A 73 5.42 16.73 21.70
CA VAL A 73 4.95 15.36 21.45
C VAL A 73 4.39 14.78 22.76
N GLN A 74 3.21 14.16 22.69
CA GLN A 74 2.50 13.67 23.88
C GLN A 74 2.10 12.19 23.78
N ARG A 75 1.94 11.64 22.57
CA ARG A 75 1.39 10.29 22.36
C ARG A 75 2.42 9.19 22.26
N VAL A 76 3.67 9.56 21.97
CA VAL A 76 4.80 8.64 21.89
C VAL A 76 5.98 9.19 22.70
N LYS A 77 6.86 8.31 23.16
CA LYS A 77 8.07 8.64 23.92
C LYS A 77 9.26 7.83 23.40
N VAL A 78 10.46 8.25 23.78
CA VAL A 78 11.70 7.51 23.51
C VAL A 78 11.57 6.07 24.03
N GLY A 79 11.93 5.10 23.19
CA GLY A 79 11.85 3.66 23.43
C GLY A 79 10.54 3.01 22.96
N ASP A 80 9.53 3.78 22.55
CA ASP A 80 8.31 3.20 21.97
C ASP A 80 8.58 2.62 20.57
N LEU A 81 8.07 1.41 20.32
CA LEU A 81 8.03 0.83 18.98
C LEU A 81 6.82 1.37 18.21
N VAL A 82 7.07 1.92 17.04
CA VAL A 82 6.05 2.58 16.21
C VAL A 82 6.07 2.11 14.76
N MET A 83 4.91 2.16 14.13
CA MET A 83 4.75 2.06 12.69
C MET A 83 4.54 3.45 12.10
N LEU A 84 5.06 3.67 10.89
CA LEU A 84 5.03 4.94 10.20
C LEU A 84 4.08 4.85 9.00
N PRO A 85 2.84 5.38 9.07
CA PRO A 85 1.95 5.47 7.92
C PRO A 85 2.63 6.15 6.74
N ALA A 86 2.47 5.60 5.54
CA ALA A 86 3.16 6.06 4.32
C ALA A 86 2.94 7.56 4.03
N ALA A 87 1.70 8.03 4.19
CA ALA A 87 1.35 9.44 4.07
C ALA A 87 1.30 10.13 5.43
N VAL A 88 1.75 11.37 5.47
CA VAL A 88 1.80 12.17 6.71
C VAL A 88 0.82 13.33 6.67
N GLY A 89 0.23 13.63 7.81
CA GLY A 89 -0.65 14.77 8.03
C GLY A 89 -0.09 15.76 9.05
N CYS A 90 -0.63 16.97 9.08
CA CYS A 90 -0.24 17.99 10.06
C CYS A 90 -0.82 17.77 11.46
N GLY A 91 -1.71 16.78 11.63
CA GLY A 91 -2.33 16.42 12.91
C GLY A 91 -3.36 17.40 13.47
N ARG A 92 -3.62 18.57 12.83
CA ARG A 92 -4.44 19.64 13.39
C ARG A 92 -5.52 20.21 12.46
N CYS A 93 -5.48 19.93 11.17
CA CYS A 93 -6.53 20.36 10.26
C CYS A 93 -7.73 19.40 10.31
N ARG A 94 -8.86 19.81 9.75
CA ARG A 94 -10.10 19.02 9.76
C ARG A 94 -9.91 17.64 9.16
N SER A 95 -9.21 17.55 8.03
CA SER A 95 -8.93 16.27 7.38
C SER A 95 -8.12 15.33 8.28
N CYS A 96 -7.01 15.82 8.86
CA CYS A 96 -6.18 15.01 9.76
C CYS A 96 -6.95 14.55 11.01
N LEU A 97 -7.74 15.42 11.63
CA LEU A 97 -8.55 15.06 12.79
C LEU A 97 -9.64 14.02 12.47
N ALA A 98 -10.03 13.90 11.20
CA ALA A 98 -10.90 12.83 10.70
C ALA A 98 -10.14 11.57 10.27
N GLY A 99 -8.81 11.50 10.46
CA GLY A 99 -7.97 10.38 10.01
C GLY A 99 -7.59 10.43 8.53
N LEU A 100 -7.98 11.47 7.78
CA LEU A 100 -7.80 11.60 6.34
C LEU A 100 -6.50 12.36 6.01
N VAL A 101 -5.34 11.81 6.40
CA VAL A 101 -4.05 12.50 6.27
C VAL A 101 -3.64 12.76 4.82
N HIS A 102 -4.06 11.91 3.87
CA HIS A 102 -3.77 12.07 2.44
C HIS A 102 -4.41 13.34 1.84
N THR A 103 -5.44 13.89 2.47
CA THR A 103 -6.10 15.17 2.10
C THR A 103 -5.78 16.30 3.07
N CYS A 104 -4.62 16.23 3.74
CA CYS A 104 -4.19 17.27 4.68
C CYS A 104 -4.22 18.66 4.04
N GLU A 105 -4.93 19.62 4.68
CA GLU A 105 -5.10 21.00 4.18
C GLU A 105 -3.77 21.79 4.18
N ASN A 106 -2.77 21.33 4.95
CA ASN A 106 -1.47 21.96 5.09
C ASN A 106 -0.35 21.22 4.32
N GLY A 107 -0.68 20.34 3.41
CA GLY A 107 0.27 19.55 2.64
C GLY A 107 -0.32 18.23 2.17
N ALA A 108 -1.38 18.28 1.36
CA ALA A 108 -2.01 17.09 0.79
C ALA A 108 -1.01 16.21 0.04
N LEU A 109 -1.21 14.90 0.13
CA LEU A 109 -0.36 13.87 -0.50
C LEU A 109 1.12 13.92 -0.05
N ALA A 110 1.44 14.48 1.11
CA ALA A 110 2.78 14.34 1.67
C ALA A 110 3.00 12.86 2.04
N CYS A 111 3.97 12.25 1.40
CA CYS A 111 4.34 10.85 1.60
C CYS A 111 5.85 10.75 1.69
N TYR A 112 6.35 9.87 2.53
CA TYR A 112 7.79 9.62 2.64
C TYR A 112 8.38 9.20 1.30
N GLY A 113 9.59 9.66 1.00
CA GLY A 113 10.39 9.16 -0.11
C GLY A 113 9.87 9.45 -1.52
N LEU A 114 8.93 10.39 -1.71
CA LEU A 114 8.46 10.78 -3.03
C LEU A 114 9.23 11.99 -3.59
N SER A 115 9.99 12.69 -2.77
CA SER A 115 10.79 13.88 -3.14
C SER A 115 11.78 14.25 -2.04
N ALA A 116 12.67 15.19 -2.32
CA ALA A 116 13.57 15.76 -1.31
C ALA A 116 12.84 16.51 -0.17
N ARG A 117 11.58 16.88 -0.37
CA ARG A 117 10.77 17.61 0.62
C ARG A 117 10.49 16.80 1.88
N LEU A 118 10.28 15.49 1.74
CA LEU A 118 10.10 14.56 2.84
C LEU A 118 10.90 13.30 2.56
N GLN A 119 12.04 13.18 3.25
CA GLN A 119 12.94 12.05 3.07
C GLN A 119 12.22 10.73 3.36
N GLY A 120 12.62 9.70 2.63
CA GLY A 120 12.03 8.37 2.77
C GLY A 120 12.48 7.63 4.04
N SER A 121 11.91 6.48 4.20
CA SER A 121 12.11 5.62 5.37
C SER A 121 13.00 4.40 5.10
N GLN A 122 13.54 4.24 3.89
CA GLN A 122 14.56 3.22 3.62
C GLN A 122 15.94 3.73 4.06
N ALA A 123 16.07 3.95 5.36
CA ALA A 123 17.23 4.52 6.05
C ALA A 123 17.37 3.92 7.45
N GLU A 124 18.53 4.11 8.10
CA GLU A 124 18.74 3.73 9.49
C GLU A 124 17.89 4.54 10.48
N ALA A 125 17.55 5.77 10.12
CA ALA A 125 16.63 6.59 10.91
C ALA A 125 15.89 7.58 10.01
N VAL A 126 14.71 8.04 10.48
CA VAL A 126 13.85 8.96 9.76
C VAL A 126 13.20 9.98 10.71
N ARG A 127 13.06 11.23 10.24
CA ARG A 127 12.27 12.25 10.94
C ARG A 127 10.78 12.02 10.70
N VAL A 128 10.01 12.04 11.76
CA VAL A 128 8.55 11.92 11.73
C VAL A 128 7.94 13.28 12.07
N PRO A 129 7.41 14.01 11.08
CA PRO A 129 6.74 15.29 11.35
C PRO A 129 5.41 15.05 12.07
N ALA A 130 5.02 15.95 12.98
CA ALA A 130 3.78 15.86 13.76
C ALA A 130 3.57 14.44 14.33
N ALA A 131 4.52 13.98 15.15
CA ALA A 131 4.67 12.59 15.59
C ALA A 131 3.41 12.02 16.25
N ASP A 132 2.64 12.84 16.98
CA ASP A 132 1.36 12.40 17.59
C ASP A 132 0.31 11.91 16.57
N MET A 133 0.45 12.28 15.30
CA MET A 133 -0.40 11.81 14.20
C MET A 133 0.27 10.71 13.39
N ASN A 134 1.58 10.83 13.16
CA ASN A 134 2.27 10.08 12.12
C ASN A 134 3.23 8.99 12.67
N ALA A 135 3.36 8.86 13.99
CA ALA A 135 4.01 7.72 14.66
C ALA A 135 2.95 6.95 15.44
N VAL A 136 2.58 5.77 14.96
CA VAL A 136 1.52 4.97 15.58
C VAL A 136 2.16 3.85 16.40
N PRO A 137 1.93 3.79 17.73
CA PRO A 137 2.45 2.69 18.54
C PRO A 137 2.00 1.32 18.00
N ILE A 138 2.92 0.37 17.96
CA ILE A 138 2.60 -1.01 17.58
C ILE A 138 1.86 -1.65 18.78
N PRO A 139 0.60 -2.11 18.59
CA PRO A 139 -0.15 -2.68 19.69
C PRO A 139 0.39 -4.05 20.11
N GLU A 140 0.19 -4.40 21.36
CA GLU A 140 0.53 -5.73 21.88
C GLU A 140 -0.10 -6.85 21.03
N GLY A 141 0.65 -7.91 20.76
CA GLY A 141 0.22 -9.03 19.95
C GLY A 141 0.33 -8.82 18.43
N VAL A 142 0.86 -7.68 17.99
CA VAL A 142 1.22 -7.41 16.59
C VAL A 142 2.73 -7.42 16.44
N SER A 143 3.26 -8.24 15.53
CA SER A 143 4.70 -8.25 15.24
C SER A 143 5.12 -7.03 14.40
N GLU A 144 6.42 -6.70 14.41
CA GLU A 144 6.95 -5.61 13.58
C GLU A 144 6.70 -5.83 12.09
N GLU A 145 6.81 -7.07 11.59
CA GLU A 145 6.51 -7.38 10.20
C GLU A 145 5.02 -7.20 9.85
N GLN A 146 4.12 -7.58 10.77
CA GLN A 146 2.70 -7.30 10.60
C GLN A 146 2.41 -5.81 10.61
N ALA A 147 3.02 -5.08 11.54
CA ALA A 147 2.91 -3.62 11.62
C ALA A 147 3.46 -2.95 10.35
N LEU A 148 4.62 -3.41 9.86
CA LEU A 148 5.21 -2.91 8.62
C LEU A 148 4.26 -3.04 7.43
N MET A 149 3.56 -4.17 7.30
CA MET A 149 2.57 -4.34 6.23
C MET A 149 1.34 -3.45 6.39
N MET A 150 1.02 -3.02 7.61
CA MET A 150 -0.08 -2.09 7.88
C MET A 150 0.28 -0.63 7.62
N THR A 151 1.55 -0.28 7.45
CA THR A 151 1.97 1.11 7.15
C THR A 151 1.48 1.61 5.79
N ASP A 152 1.20 0.69 4.85
CA ASP A 152 0.66 0.97 3.52
C ASP A 152 -0.10 -0.23 2.95
N ALA A 153 0.58 -1.34 2.66
CA ALA A 153 0.09 -2.40 1.78
C ALA A 153 -1.23 -3.04 2.26
N LEU A 154 -1.34 -3.45 3.53
CA LEU A 154 -2.58 -4.01 4.07
C LEU A 154 -3.68 -2.97 4.20
N ALA A 155 -3.33 -1.76 4.65
CA ALA A 155 -4.31 -0.68 4.77
C ALA A 155 -4.89 -0.32 3.40
N THR A 156 -4.06 -0.24 2.36
CA THR A 156 -4.48 0.01 0.98
C THR A 156 -5.37 -1.12 0.45
N ALA A 157 -5.02 -2.38 0.71
CA ALA A 157 -5.83 -3.54 0.32
C ALA A 157 -7.21 -3.53 0.99
N TRP A 158 -7.25 -3.27 2.30
CA TRP A 158 -8.48 -3.16 3.08
C TRP A 158 -9.36 -2.00 2.59
N PHE A 159 -8.75 -0.82 2.40
CA PHE A 159 -9.42 0.35 1.84
C PHE A 159 -10.05 0.04 0.48
N GLY A 160 -9.32 -0.63 -0.42
CA GLY A 160 -9.83 -1.03 -1.73
C GLY A 160 -11.03 -1.96 -1.65
N ALA A 161 -10.98 -2.97 -0.77
CA ALA A 161 -12.08 -3.88 -0.52
C ALA A 161 -13.30 -3.17 0.10
N ARG A 162 -13.09 -2.26 1.05
CA ARG A 162 -14.13 -1.43 1.66
C ARG A 162 -14.81 -0.52 0.62
N GLN A 163 -14.02 0.13 -0.24
CA GLN A 163 -14.55 0.96 -1.33
C GLN A 163 -15.35 0.16 -2.37
N ALA A 164 -15.03 -1.12 -2.56
CA ALA A 164 -15.76 -2.00 -3.46
C ALA A 164 -17.16 -2.37 -2.95
N ASP A 165 -17.57 -1.89 -1.77
CA ASP A 165 -18.88 -2.16 -1.13
C ASP A 165 -19.15 -3.67 -1.00
N ILE A 166 -18.12 -4.43 -0.61
CA ILE A 166 -18.21 -5.88 -0.41
C ILE A 166 -19.10 -6.15 0.81
N ARG A 167 -20.06 -7.07 0.65
CA ARG A 167 -21.02 -7.46 1.68
C ARG A 167 -21.10 -8.98 1.79
N PRO A 168 -21.64 -9.52 2.87
CA PRO A 168 -21.88 -10.95 2.98
C PRO A 168 -22.62 -11.50 1.78
N GLY A 169 -22.02 -12.50 1.10
CA GLY A 169 -22.56 -13.11 -0.11
C GLY A 169 -22.13 -12.45 -1.43
N SER A 170 -21.31 -11.39 -1.43
CA SER A 170 -20.81 -10.76 -2.65
C SER A 170 -19.92 -11.69 -3.46
N SER A 171 -19.99 -11.58 -4.78
CA SER A 171 -19.04 -12.12 -5.75
C SER A 171 -18.06 -11.00 -6.16
N VAL A 172 -16.76 -11.25 -6.02
CA VAL A 172 -15.72 -10.22 -6.12
C VAL A 172 -14.66 -10.63 -7.12
N ALA A 173 -14.09 -9.69 -7.89
CA ALA A 173 -12.80 -9.90 -8.53
C ALA A 173 -11.74 -8.97 -7.94
N VAL A 174 -10.50 -9.48 -7.85
CA VAL A 174 -9.29 -8.69 -7.58
C VAL A 174 -8.39 -8.80 -8.80
N ILE A 175 -8.06 -7.67 -9.42
CA ILE A 175 -7.21 -7.59 -10.61
C ILE A 175 -5.82 -7.10 -10.20
N GLY A 176 -4.80 -7.95 -10.43
CA GLY A 176 -3.44 -7.75 -9.98
C GLY A 176 -3.18 -8.38 -8.61
N LEU A 177 -2.31 -9.39 -8.56
CA LEU A 177 -1.98 -10.17 -7.36
C LEU A 177 -0.54 -9.87 -6.88
N GLY A 178 -0.17 -8.59 -6.88
CA GLY A 178 0.97 -8.12 -6.09
C GLY A 178 0.66 -8.21 -4.58
N PRO A 179 1.54 -7.74 -3.70
CA PRO A 179 1.31 -7.80 -2.25
C PRO A 179 -0.06 -7.24 -1.85
N ILE A 180 -0.42 -6.06 -2.35
CA ILE A 180 -1.71 -5.41 -2.08
C ILE A 180 -2.88 -6.27 -2.59
N GLY A 181 -2.76 -6.84 -3.80
CA GLY A 181 -3.81 -7.67 -4.38
C GLY A 181 -4.08 -8.95 -3.60
N LEU A 182 -3.03 -9.64 -3.14
CA LEU A 182 -3.17 -10.83 -2.29
C LEU A 182 -3.84 -10.49 -0.96
N MET A 183 -3.46 -9.38 -0.33
CA MET A 183 -4.11 -8.89 0.89
C MET A 183 -5.55 -8.43 0.62
N ALA A 184 -5.87 -7.90 -0.58
CA ALA A 184 -7.22 -7.54 -0.97
C ALA A 184 -8.13 -8.76 -1.14
N VAL A 185 -7.60 -9.90 -1.61
CA VAL A 185 -8.31 -11.20 -1.64
C VAL A 185 -8.71 -11.61 -0.23
N GLU A 186 -7.76 -11.61 0.72
CA GLU A 186 -8.06 -11.93 2.13
C GLU A 186 -9.05 -10.94 2.75
N SER A 187 -8.87 -9.64 2.49
CA SER A 187 -9.77 -8.59 2.95
C SER A 187 -11.19 -8.78 2.44
N ALA A 188 -11.36 -9.18 1.17
CA ALA A 188 -12.67 -9.45 0.59
C ALA A 188 -13.39 -10.60 1.30
N TYR A 189 -12.69 -11.68 1.63
CA TYR A 189 -13.27 -12.78 2.40
C TYR A 189 -13.62 -12.36 3.83
N VAL A 190 -12.76 -11.59 4.49
CA VAL A 190 -13.05 -11.07 5.86
C VAL A 190 -14.29 -10.18 5.86
N MET A 191 -14.55 -9.42 4.79
CA MET A 191 -15.75 -8.59 4.61
C MET A 191 -16.99 -9.40 4.20
N GLY A 192 -16.85 -10.71 3.91
CA GLY A 192 -17.97 -11.60 3.66
C GLY A 192 -18.21 -11.96 2.20
N ALA A 193 -17.25 -11.76 1.30
CA ALA A 193 -17.34 -12.30 -0.05
C ALA A 193 -17.53 -13.82 0.00
N HIS A 194 -18.48 -14.35 -0.77
CA HIS A 194 -18.68 -15.80 -0.86
C HIS A 194 -17.74 -16.44 -1.89
N VAL A 195 -17.34 -15.67 -2.90
CA VAL A 195 -16.38 -16.09 -3.91
C VAL A 195 -15.52 -14.90 -4.33
N VAL A 196 -14.21 -15.14 -4.46
CA VAL A 196 -13.25 -14.15 -4.98
C VAL A 196 -12.55 -14.75 -6.20
N TYR A 197 -12.62 -14.04 -7.31
CA TYR A 197 -11.85 -14.32 -8.52
C TYR A 197 -10.57 -13.50 -8.47
N ALA A 198 -9.43 -14.15 -8.33
CA ALA A 198 -8.12 -13.54 -8.25
C ALA A 198 -7.42 -13.60 -9.62
N ILE A 199 -7.18 -12.45 -10.24
CA ILE A 199 -6.79 -12.36 -11.65
C ILE A 199 -5.38 -11.77 -11.77
N ASP A 200 -4.46 -12.54 -12.33
CA ASP A 200 -3.07 -12.12 -12.61
C ASP A 200 -2.46 -12.96 -13.74
N PRO A 201 -1.61 -12.42 -14.61
CA PRO A 201 -0.91 -13.21 -15.62
C PRO A 201 0.14 -14.16 -15.02
N ILE A 202 0.65 -13.89 -13.82
CA ILE A 202 1.78 -14.61 -13.21
C ILE A 202 1.27 -15.81 -12.43
N PRO A 203 1.65 -17.05 -12.82
CA PRO A 203 1.11 -18.26 -12.21
C PRO A 203 1.49 -18.41 -10.73
N GLU A 204 2.69 -18.00 -10.32
CA GLU A 204 3.15 -18.07 -8.93
C GLU A 204 2.28 -17.21 -8.00
N ARG A 205 1.86 -16.03 -8.46
CA ARG A 205 0.96 -15.14 -7.72
C ARG A 205 -0.44 -15.72 -7.61
N ARG A 206 -0.93 -16.34 -8.69
CA ARG A 206 -2.20 -17.07 -8.66
C ARG A 206 -2.16 -18.21 -7.64
N ALA A 207 -1.09 -19.01 -7.63
CA ALA A 207 -0.91 -20.09 -6.66
C ALA A 207 -0.92 -19.59 -5.20
N MET A 208 -0.41 -18.39 -4.93
CA MET A 208 -0.52 -17.78 -3.60
C MET A 208 -1.97 -17.42 -3.26
N ALA A 209 -2.72 -16.86 -4.19
CA ALA A 209 -4.12 -16.50 -3.98
C ALA A 209 -5.03 -17.72 -3.76
N GLU A 210 -4.71 -18.86 -4.39
CA GLU A 210 -5.41 -20.14 -4.16
C GLU A 210 -5.34 -20.60 -2.71
N GLN A 211 -4.24 -20.32 -2.02
CA GLN A 211 -4.09 -20.65 -0.59
C GLN A 211 -5.10 -19.92 0.31
N SER A 212 -5.62 -18.79 -0.15
CA SER A 212 -6.71 -18.05 0.52
C SER A 212 -8.10 -18.49 0.07
N GLY A 213 -8.20 -19.51 -0.79
CA GLY A 213 -9.48 -20.06 -1.29
C GLY A 213 -10.04 -19.33 -2.51
N ALA A 214 -9.28 -18.45 -3.17
CA ALA A 214 -9.74 -17.75 -4.36
C ALA A 214 -9.76 -18.65 -5.61
N ILE A 215 -10.67 -18.37 -6.52
CA ILE A 215 -10.65 -18.91 -7.88
C ILE A 215 -9.68 -18.07 -8.69
N THR A 216 -8.58 -18.67 -9.13
CA THR A 216 -7.53 -17.93 -9.83
C THR A 216 -7.68 -18.05 -11.34
N LEU A 217 -7.48 -16.95 -12.04
CA LEU A 217 -7.70 -16.87 -13.48
C LEU A 217 -6.57 -16.08 -14.17
N HIS A 218 -6.21 -16.53 -15.37
CA HIS A 218 -5.46 -15.70 -16.29
C HIS A 218 -6.37 -14.59 -16.87
N PRO A 219 -5.90 -13.36 -17.09
CA PRO A 219 -6.71 -12.26 -17.62
C PRO A 219 -7.46 -12.61 -18.90
N ASP A 220 -6.87 -13.40 -19.82
CA ASP A 220 -7.43 -13.74 -21.11
C ASP A 220 -8.68 -14.63 -21.01
N GLU A 221 -8.79 -15.47 -19.98
CA GLU A 221 -9.91 -16.39 -19.77
C GLU A 221 -10.95 -15.86 -18.77
N ALA A 222 -10.57 -14.87 -17.95
CA ALA A 222 -11.34 -14.48 -16.77
C ALA A 222 -12.75 -13.99 -17.11
N LEU A 223 -12.93 -13.20 -18.18
CA LEU A 223 -14.25 -12.67 -18.55
C LEU A 223 -15.23 -13.79 -18.91
N GLU A 224 -14.81 -14.73 -19.74
CA GLU A 224 -15.67 -15.82 -20.19
C GLU A 224 -15.95 -16.82 -19.06
N ARG A 225 -14.95 -17.12 -18.24
CA ARG A 225 -15.12 -17.98 -17.07
C ARG A 225 -16.09 -17.36 -16.06
N ILE A 226 -15.95 -16.08 -15.71
CA ILE A 226 -16.86 -15.38 -14.80
C ILE A 226 -18.28 -15.32 -15.36
N LYS A 227 -18.45 -15.08 -16.66
CA LYS A 227 -19.78 -15.14 -17.31
C LYS A 227 -20.41 -16.52 -17.20
N ALA A 228 -19.64 -17.58 -17.43
CA ALA A 228 -20.13 -18.96 -17.31
C ALA A 228 -20.57 -19.26 -15.87
N ASP A 229 -19.70 -19.00 -14.89
CA ASP A 229 -19.95 -19.27 -13.46
C ASP A 229 -21.14 -18.47 -12.91
N THR A 230 -21.32 -17.23 -13.38
CA THR A 230 -22.41 -16.33 -12.94
C THR A 230 -23.65 -16.35 -13.85
N LYS A 231 -23.73 -17.25 -14.85
CA LYS A 231 -24.81 -17.32 -15.85
C LYS A 231 -25.04 -15.96 -16.53
N GLY A 232 -23.97 -15.27 -16.86
CA GLY A 232 -23.98 -13.95 -17.51
C GLY A 232 -24.22 -12.75 -16.59
N ARG A 233 -24.51 -12.95 -15.30
CA ARG A 233 -24.80 -11.86 -14.34
C ARG A 233 -23.60 -10.97 -14.08
N LYS A 234 -22.38 -11.54 -14.10
CA LYS A 234 -21.12 -10.91 -13.69
C LYS A 234 -21.03 -10.65 -12.18
N LEU A 235 -20.08 -9.81 -11.73
CA LEU A 235 -19.69 -9.69 -10.35
C LEU A 235 -20.30 -8.48 -9.64
N ASP A 236 -20.52 -8.62 -8.34
CA ASP A 236 -21.03 -7.54 -7.50
C ASP A 236 -20.00 -6.43 -7.35
N SER A 237 -18.72 -6.81 -7.17
CA SER A 237 -17.64 -5.88 -6.89
C SER A 237 -16.36 -6.27 -7.64
N VAL A 238 -15.55 -5.26 -8.01
CA VAL A 238 -14.21 -5.45 -8.57
C VAL A 238 -13.24 -4.50 -7.88
N VAL A 239 -12.11 -5.03 -7.42
CA VAL A 239 -10.98 -4.26 -6.89
C VAL A 239 -9.86 -4.29 -7.91
N GLU A 240 -9.47 -3.13 -8.43
CA GLU A 240 -8.40 -2.93 -9.40
C GLU A 240 -7.16 -2.41 -8.68
N VAL A 241 -6.03 -3.14 -8.79
CA VAL A 241 -4.82 -2.92 -7.99
C VAL A 241 -3.57 -2.69 -8.86
N VAL A 242 -3.73 -2.57 -10.17
CA VAL A 242 -2.61 -2.40 -11.13
C VAL A 242 -2.38 -0.95 -11.50
N GLY A 243 -3.44 -0.18 -11.75
CA GLY A 243 -3.34 1.22 -12.11
C GLY A 243 -3.08 1.51 -13.59
N SER A 244 -3.68 0.74 -14.49
CA SER A 244 -3.60 1.01 -15.94
C SER A 244 -4.98 1.18 -16.57
N ASP A 245 -5.05 1.94 -17.67
CA ASP A 245 -6.30 2.10 -18.41
C ASP A 245 -6.89 0.76 -18.83
N ALA A 246 -6.04 -0.19 -19.26
CA ALA A 246 -6.47 -1.52 -19.70
C ALA A 246 -7.10 -2.33 -18.55
N THR A 247 -6.55 -2.27 -17.35
CA THR A 247 -7.10 -3.00 -16.18
C THR A 247 -8.35 -2.33 -15.62
N VAL A 248 -8.45 -1.00 -15.71
CA VAL A 248 -9.69 -0.26 -15.39
C VAL A 248 -10.81 -0.63 -16.37
N ASP A 249 -10.54 -0.64 -17.69
CA ASP A 249 -11.50 -1.11 -18.70
C ASP A 249 -11.92 -2.56 -18.46
N PHE A 250 -10.97 -3.39 -18.08
CA PHE A 250 -11.26 -4.79 -17.77
C PHE A 250 -12.15 -4.90 -16.52
N ALA A 251 -11.89 -4.16 -15.46
CA ALA A 251 -12.73 -4.10 -14.27
C ALA A 251 -14.18 -3.70 -14.60
N LEU A 252 -14.33 -2.66 -15.42
CA LEU A 252 -15.65 -2.21 -15.89
C LEU A 252 -16.38 -3.29 -16.69
N ARG A 253 -15.69 -4.19 -17.41
CA ARG A 253 -16.30 -5.32 -18.14
C ARG A 253 -16.75 -6.46 -17.24
N LEU A 254 -16.08 -6.68 -16.10
CA LEU A 254 -16.34 -7.76 -15.15
C LEU A 254 -17.53 -7.46 -14.22
N VAL A 255 -17.75 -6.18 -13.90
CA VAL A 255 -18.81 -5.77 -12.97
C VAL A 255 -20.21 -5.87 -13.60
N ARG A 256 -21.20 -6.30 -12.80
CA ARG A 256 -22.61 -6.31 -13.20
C ARG A 256 -23.24 -4.92 -13.21
N PRO A 257 -24.43 -4.74 -13.83
CA PRO A 257 -25.21 -3.53 -13.59
C PRO A 257 -25.45 -3.31 -12.09
N ARG A 258 -25.35 -2.05 -11.65
CA ARG A 258 -25.45 -1.60 -10.25
C ARG A 258 -24.37 -2.18 -9.32
N GLY A 259 -23.28 -2.70 -9.89
CA GLY A 259 -22.13 -3.15 -9.13
C GLY A 259 -21.11 -2.02 -8.90
N THR A 260 -20.08 -2.32 -8.13
CA THR A 260 -19.05 -1.35 -7.72
C THR A 260 -17.69 -1.74 -8.27
N VAL A 261 -16.97 -0.75 -8.82
CA VAL A 261 -15.54 -0.85 -9.15
C VAL A 261 -14.77 0.06 -8.22
N SER A 262 -13.79 -0.50 -7.53
CA SER A 262 -12.84 0.21 -6.67
C SER A 262 -11.45 0.17 -7.32
N VAL A 263 -10.88 1.33 -7.60
CA VAL A 263 -9.56 1.48 -8.21
C VAL A 263 -8.60 2.06 -7.18
N ILE A 264 -7.59 1.28 -6.82
CA ILE A 264 -6.54 1.64 -5.84
C ILE A 264 -5.13 1.54 -6.44
N GLY A 265 -4.98 0.97 -7.63
CA GLY A 265 -3.72 0.99 -8.35
C GLY A 265 -3.29 2.42 -8.67
N VAL A 266 -1.99 2.72 -8.50
CA VAL A 266 -1.44 4.05 -8.81
C VAL A 266 -1.55 4.29 -10.31
N GLN A 267 -2.36 5.28 -10.69
CA GLN A 267 -2.64 5.58 -12.08
C GLN A 267 -1.44 6.21 -12.78
N GLN A 268 -1.03 5.62 -13.90
CA GLN A 268 0.05 6.13 -14.74
C GLN A 268 -0.46 7.11 -15.80
N SER A 269 -1.74 7.01 -16.15
CA SER A 269 -2.37 7.85 -17.16
C SER A 269 -2.83 9.19 -16.56
N ARG A 270 -2.51 10.27 -17.26
CA ARG A 270 -3.03 11.62 -16.90
C ARG A 270 -4.45 11.85 -17.39
N ARG A 271 -4.94 11.07 -18.35
CA ARG A 271 -6.28 11.18 -18.94
C ARG A 271 -6.78 9.80 -19.29
N TYR A 272 -7.90 9.43 -18.73
CA TYR A 272 -8.60 8.19 -19.03
C TYR A 272 -9.97 8.52 -19.67
N ALA A 273 -10.27 7.88 -20.80
CA ALA A 273 -11.56 8.03 -21.47
C ALA A 273 -12.62 7.15 -20.80
N PHE A 274 -13.19 7.65 -19.70
CA PHE A 274 -14.20 6.91 -18.93
C PHE A 274 -15.46 6.65 -19.78
N PRO A 275 -15.96 5.40 -19.88
CA PRO A 275 -17.11 5.05 -20.71
C PRO A 275 -18.44 5.48 -20.06
N LEU A 276 -18.72 6.79 -20.07
CA LEU A 276 -19.83 7.43 -19.37
C LEU A 276 -21.19 6.83 -19.75
N GLU A 277 -21.46 6.65 -21.05
CA GLU A 277 -22.74 6.09 -21.54
C GLU A 277 -23.03 4.73 -20.92
N ARG A 278 -22.02 3.85 -20.94
CA ARG A 278 -22.14 2.51 -20.36
C ARG A 278 -22.31 2.54 -18.84
N ALA A 279 -21.51 3.38 -18.16
CA ALA A 279 -21.57 3.51 -16.71
C ALA A 279 -22.94 4.04 -16.27
N PHE A 280 -23.46 5.04 -16.98
CA PHE A 280 -24.80 5.62 -16.76
C PHE A 280 -25.90 4.58 -16.99
N ALA A 281 -25.90 3.92 -18.14
CA ALA A 281 -26.92 2.93 -18.48
C ALA A 281 -26.94 1.74 -17.51
N ALA A 282 -25.78 1.32 -17.01
CA ALA A 282 -25.64 0.23 -16.05
C ALA A 282 -25.81 0.67 -14.58
N GLY A 283 -25.87 1.98 -14.27
CA GLY A 283 -25.93 2.51 -12.91
C GLY A 283 -24.75 2.08 -12.07
N LEU A 284 -23.52 2.11 -12.63
CA LEU A 284 -22.32 1.66 -11.95
C LEU A 284 -21.90 2.62 -10.84
N THR A 285 -21.35 2.07 -9.77
CA THR A 285 -20.56 2.82 -8.79
C THR A 285 -19.08 2.69 -9.15
N PHE A 286 -18.42 3.82 -9.37
CA PHE A 286 -16.97 3.87 -9.61
C PHE A 286 -16.32 4.71 -8.52
N ARG A 287 -15.38 4.09 -7.80
CA ARG A 287 -14.61 4.74 -6.73
C ARG A 287 -13.14 4.60 -7.03
N ILE A 288 -12.42 5.69 -6.89
CA ILE A 288 -10.96 5.74 -7.08
C ILE A 288 -10.38 6.62 -5.97
N GLY A 289 -9.25 6.22 -5.43
CA GLY A 289 -8.62 7.02 -4.39
C GLY A 289 -7.41 6.37 -3.76
N THR A 290 -6.76 7.15 -2.91
CA THR A 290 -5.58 6.78 -2.13
C THR A 290 -6.00 6.48 -0.69
N CYS A 291 -5.41 5.46 -0.09
CA CYS A 291 -5.66 5.09 1.30
C CYS A 291 -5.16 6.17 2.27
N SER A 292 -5.93 6.39 3.32
CA SER A 292 -5.45 7.04 4.53
C SER A 292 -5.23 5.99 5.61
N VAL A 293 -3.98 5.59 5.80
CA VAL A 293 -3.64 4.50 6.73
C VAL A 293 -4.25 4.69 8.13
N PRO A 294 -4.17 5.88 8.78
CA PRO A 294 -4.75 6.09 10.10
C PRO A 294 -6.27 5.83 10.19
N GLU A 295 -7.02 6.03 9.08
CA GLU A 295 -8.46 5.74 9.02
C GLU A 295 -8.74 4.23 9.12
N GLU A 296 -7.85 3.39 8.55
CA GLU A 296 -8.07 1.95 8.43
C GLU A 296 -7.56 1.16 9.65
N LEU A 297 -6.55 1.66 10.38
CA LEU A 297 -5.90 0.95 11.49
C LEU A 297 -6.85 0.46 12.59
N PRO A 298 -7.88 1.23 13.03
CA PRO A 298 -8.80 0.76 14.06
C PRO A 298 -9.54 -0.55 13.69
N ALA A 299 -9.81 -0.76 12.40
CA ALA A 299 -10.41 -1.99 11.91
C ALA A 299 -9.36 -3.10 11.73
N LEU A 300 -8.13 -2.76 11.35
CA LEU A 300 -7.09 -3.73 11.03
C LEU A 300 -6.43 -4.34 12.26
N PHE A 301 -6.18 -3.59 13.33
CA PHE A 301 -5.52 -4.11 14.52
C PHE A 301 -6.19 -5.38 15.08
N PRO A 302 -7.49 -5.41 15.37
CA PRO A 302 -8.11 -6.64 15.90
C PRO A 302 -8.13 -7.80 14.89
N LEU A 303 -8.15 -7.51 13.59
CA LEU A 303 -8.11 -8.54 12.54
C LEU A 303 -6.74 -9.20 12.43
N VAL A 304 -5.67 -8.42 12.55
CA VAL A 304 -4.29 -8.93 12.57
C VAL A 304 -4.00 -9.65 13.88
N GLN A 305 -4.34 -9.07 15.02
CA GLN A 305 -4.17 -9.68 16.34
C GLN A 305 -4.88 -11.03 16.47
N SER A 306 -6.08 -11.17 15.90
CA SER A 306 -6.82 -12.44 15.88
C SER A 306 -6.36 -13.43 14.81
N GLY A 307 -5.40 -13.07 13.96
CA GLY A 307 -4.91 -13.88 12.86
C GLY A 307 -5.90 -14.08 11.71
N ARG A 308 -6.95 -13.26 11.64
CA ARG A 308 -7.91 -13.25 10.52
C ARG A 308 -7.32 -12.63 9.26
N LEU A 309 -6.39 -11.68 9.41
CA LEU A 309 -5.52 -11.18 8.36
C LEU A 309 -4.07 -11.47 8.72
N ARG A 310 -3.30 -11.97 7.78
CA ARG A 310 -1.90 -12.38 7.97
C ARG A 310 -1.00 -11.77 6.91
N PRO A 311 -0.81 -10.44 6.95
CA PRO A 311 -0.12 -9.71 5.89
C PRO A 311 1.35 -10.13 5.73
N GLU A 312 1.98 -10.60 6.80
CA GLU A 312 3.37 -11.09 6.81
C GLU A 312 3.60 -12.26 5.83
N ARG A 313 2.56 -12.97 5.42
CA ARG A 313 2.66 -14.07 4.44
C ARG A 313 3.05 -13.62 3.04
N THR A 314 2.90 -12.34 2.73
CA THR A 314 3.33 -11.78 1.45
C THR A 314 4.83 -11.49 1.40
N ILE A 315 5.52 -11.49 2.55
CA ILE A 315 6.96 -11.25 2.64
C ILE A 315 7.71 -12.45 2.08
N THR A 316 8.45 -12.25 0.99
CA THR A 316 9.21 -13.30 0.32
C THR A 316 10.71 -13.17 0.56
N HIS A 317 11.21 -11.96 0.77
CA HIS A 317 12.65 -11.71 0.92
C HIS A 317 12.92 -10.80 2.11
N ARG A 318 14.00 -11.11 2.82
CA ARG A 318 14.58 -10.27 3.88
C ARG A 318 16.04 -10.05 3.56
N MET A 319 16.45 -8.80 3.45
CA MET A 319 17.79 -8.41 3.03
C MET A 319 18.30 -7.26 3.92
N PRO A 320 19.63 -7.10 4.08
CA PRO A 320 20.16 -5.92 4.74
C PRO A 320 19.90 -4.68 3.87
N LEU A 321 19.77 -3.52 4.51
CA LEU A 321 19.53 -2.23 3.84
C LEU A 321 20.66 -1.91 2.84
N SER A 322 21.89 -2.31 3.14
CA SER A 322 23.04 -2.17 2.24
C SER A 322 22.89 -2.92 0.92
N ALA A 323 22.06 -3.96 0.87
CA ALA A 323 21.73 -4.69 -0.35
C ALA A 323 20.50 -4.11 -1.10
N GLY A 324 20.03 -2.93 -0.72
CA GLY A 324 18.80 -2.35 -1.24
C GLY A 324 18.77 -2.17 -2.76
N ALA A 325 19.89 -1.79 -3.39
CA ALA A 325 19.96 -1.69 -4.85
C ALA A 325 19.66 -3.04 -5.53
N GLU A 326 20.19 -4.13 -5.00
CA GLU A 326 19.91 -5.49 -5.48
C GLU A 326 18.45 -5.89 -5.16
N ALA A 327 17.92 -5.52 -4.01
CA ALA A 327 16.52 -5.77 -3.67
C ALA A 327 15.56 -5.09 -4.66
N TYR A 328 15.83 -3.86 -5.08
CA TYR A 328 15.06 -3.18 -6.13
C TYR A 328 15.15 -3.93 -7.47
N ARG A 329 16.35 -4.38 -7.85
CA ARG A 329 16.56 -5.15 -9.09
C ARG A 329 15.75 -6.46 -9.08
N LEU A 330 15.85 -7.23 -8.00
CA LEU A 330 15.11 -8.48 -7.85
C LEU A 330 13.59 -8.26 -7.88
N PHE A 331 13.13 -7.22 -7.20
CA PHE A 331 11.72 -6.87 -7.12
C PHE A 331 11.16 -6.43 -8.47
N GLU A 332 11.89 -5.56 -9.21
CA GLU A 332 11.51 -5.16 -10.58
C GLU A 332 11.46 -6.36 -11.52
N ALA A 333 12.51 -7.17 -11.52
CA ALA A 333 12.64 -8.33 -12.39
C ALA A 333 11.72 -9.50 -12.00
N ARG A 334 11.14 -9.45 -10.79
CA ARG A 334 10.34 -10.55 -10.19
C ARG A 334 11.13 -11.85 -10.10
N GLU A 335 12.45 -11.74 -9.96
CA GLU A 335 13.34 -12.90 -9.85
C GLU A 335 13.16 -13.60 -8.51
N ALA A 336 13.47 -14.90 -8.47
CA ALA A 336 13.41 -15.75 -7.28
C ALA A 336 12.05 -15.66 -6.52
N GLY A 337 10.95 -15.35 -7.22
CA GLY A 337 9.64 -15.20 -6.60
C GLY A 337 9.48 -13.90 -5.78
N ALA A 338 10.29 -12.88 -6.05
CA ALA A 338 10.22 -11.61 -5.34
C ALA A 338 8.83 -10.98 -5.42
N LEU A 339 8.17 -10.83 -4.26
CA LEU A 339 6.83 -10.26 -4.13
C LEU A 339 6.80 -9.10 -3.13
N LYS A 340 7.32 -9.28 -1.92
CA LYS A 340 7.49 -8.24 -0.92
C LYS A 340 8.86 -8.36 -0.29
N MET A 341 9.62 -7.27 -0.38
CA MET A 341 11.00 -7.17 0.09
C MET A 341 11.02 -6.40 1.40
N VAL A 342 11.51 -7.01 2.45
CA VAL A 342 11.79 -6.35 3.73
C VAL A 342 13.29 -6.10 3.83
N LEU A 343 13.65 -4.87 4.20
CA LEU A 343 15.02 -4.43 4.39
C LEU A 343 15.23 -4.07 5.86
N THR A 344 16.34 -4.51 6.43
CA THR A 344 16.73 -4.19 7.81
C THR A 344 18.03 -3.41 7.81
N PRO A 345 18.18 -2.33 8.60
CA PRO A 345 19.47 -1.69 8.81
C PRO A 345 20.54 -2.71 9.22
N ASP A 346 21.79 -2.48 8.78
CA ASP A 346 22.93 -3.37 9.01
C ASP A 346 23.39 -3.38 10.47
#